data_bb0d8364309d2a7941611ec96dcc6fb1
#
_entry.id   bb0d8364309d2a7941611ec96dcc6fb1
#
_cell.length_a   1.000
_cell.length_b   1.000
_cell.length_c   1.000
_cell.angle_alpha   90.00
_cell.angle_beta   90.00
_cell.angle_gamma   90.00
#
_symmetry.space_group_name_H-M   'P 1'
#
loop_
_entity.id
_entity.type
_entity.pdbx_description
1 polymer ?
#
loop_
_entity_poly.entity_id
_entity_poly.type
_entity_poly.pdbx_seq_one_letter_code
_entity_poly.pdbx_strand_id
1 'polypeptide(L)'
;MKKRLMILGASYSQIPLYQAARKLGAWTIAASIPGNYSGFDYADEACYVDISNPEAVVQAAQKLNIDGIATCSLDLGMASIGAVSEALGLPGPKREAAVKASNKWEMKKALVKAGVQTAAFYRISGEEELEAAMNRLPFPVIIKAVDLMGSRGIYRSNTKEEARFNFRKTMEQTGKDYCLIEEFIQGEIFGVEAMIQNGQILYQLPNNIEAFQGDTPTPVGHSVPFRHLKRLGTQICDQVEKAIRALDLDNCPVNCDMIMRGDNVYVIELTGRSGATGIAEMVGIYYDLNYYETIVRLALGEDVSGGFCKKEQGVPNLTHTLMSDRAGKVKEIIN
;
A
#
# COMPACT_ATOMS: atom_id res chain seq x y z
N MET A 1 20.38 -13.35 22.17
CA MET A 1 20.77 -12.19 21.31
C MET A 1 19.50 -11.42 20.98
N LYS A 2 19.59 -10.09 20.78
CA LYS A 2 18.45 -9.31 20.28
C LYS A 2 18.12 -9.73 18.85
N LYS A 3 16.84 -9.89 18.50
CA LYS A 3 16.41 -10.09 17.12
C LYS A 3 16.73 -8.84 16.28
N ARG A 4 17.20 -9.01 15.06
CA ARG A 4 17.62 -7.94 14.14
C ARG A 4 16.53 -7.70 13.11
N LEU A 5 15.94 -6.52 13.13
CA LEU A 5 14.86 -6.13 12.21
C LEU A 5 15.39 -5.09 11.21
N MET A 6 15.36 -5.41 9.92
CA MET A 6 15.61 -4.45 8.86
C MET A 6 14.29 -3.74 8.50
N ILE A 7 14.31 -2.41 8.55
CA ILE A 7 13.16 -1.58 8.18
C ILE A 7 13.52 -0.82 6.90
N LEU A 8 12.74 -1.07 5.83
CA LEU A 8 12.91 -0.38 4.57
C LEU A 8 12.27 1.00 4.59
N GLY A 9 13.10 2.00 4.27
CA GLY A 9 12.75 3.42 4.36
C GLY A 9 13.25 4.06 5.65
N ALA A 10 13.74 5.29 5.53
CA ALA A 10 14.27 6.08 6.64
C ALA A 10 13.61 7.47 6.73
N SER A 11 12.41 7.65 6.15
CA SER A 11 11.68 8.92 6.25
C SER A 11 10.95 9.03 7.60
N TYR A 12 10.39 10.19 7.86
CA TYR A 12 9.59 10.43 9.07
C TYR A 12 8.43 9.41 9.22
N SER A 13 7.88 8.92 8.12
CA SER A 13 6.77 7.97 8.13
C SER A 13 7.11 6.61 8.73
N GLN A 14 8.40 6.22 8.75
CA GLN A 14 8.86 4.97 9.35
C GLN A 14 9.30 5.13 10.82
N ILE A 15 9.41 6.35 11.35
CA ILE A 15 9.84 6.58 12.74
C ILE A 15 9.02 5.79 13.76
N PRO A 16 7.68 5.75 13.70
CA PRO A 16 6.89 4.97 14.65
C PRO A 16 7.21 3.48 14.63
N LEU A 17 7.58 2.93 13.47
CA LEU A 17 7.96 1.51 13.34
C LEU A 17 9.32 1.24 14.01
N TYR A 18 10.31 2.14 13.87
CA TYR A 18 11.58 2.05 14.61
C TYR A 18 11.35 2.12 16.12
N GLN A 19 10.53 3.05 16.58
CA GLN A 19 10.21 3.21 17.99
C GLN A 19 9.54 1.94 18.56
N ALA A 20 8.57 1.37 17.84
CA ALA A 20 7.90 0.13 18.21
C ALA A 20 8.89 -1.05 18.29
N ALA A 21 9.77 -1.20 17.30
CA ALA A 21 10.77 -2.25 17.28
C ALA A 21 11.76 -2.15 18.46
N ARG A 22 12.22 -0.94 18.76
CA ARG A 22 13.11 -0.70 19.92
C ARG A 22 12.41 -0.98 21.25
N LYS A 23 11.13 -0.60 21.38
CA LYS A 23 10.33 -0.92 22.59
C LYS A 23 10.17 -2.41 22.80
N LEU A 24 10.09 -3.20 21.72
CA LEU A 24 10.06 -4.66 21.75
C LEU A 24 11.45 -5.28 21.94
N GLY A 25 12.51 -4.48 22.07
CA GLY A 25 13.88 -4.93 22.32
C GLY A 25 14.59 -5.44 21.06
N ALA A 26 14.07 -5.24 19.86
CA ALA A 26 14.75 -5.57 18.62
C ALA A 26 15.91 -4.60 18.35
N TRP A 27 16.96 -5.10 17.65
CA TRP A 27 18.01 -4.27 17.06
C TRP A 27 17.53 -3.81 15.69
N THR A 28 17.43 -2.51 15.50
CA THR A 28 16.85 -1.90 14.29
C THR A 28 17.89 -1.49 13.28
N ILE A 29 17.69 -1.86 12.01
CA ILE A 29 18.56 -1.52 10.89
C ILE A 29 17.73 -0.68 9.89
N ALA A 30 18.12 0.57 9.69
CA ALA A 30 17.47 1.44 8.70
C ALA A 30 18.09 1.23 7.33
N ALA A 31 17.31 0.72 6.37
CA ALA A 31 17.75 0.50 5.00
C ALA A 31 17.15 1.56 4.07
N SER A 32 18.00 2.39 3.49
CA SER A 32 17.63 3.44 2.51
C SER A 32 18.87 3.90 1.76
N ILE A 33 18.69 4.66 0.69
CA ILE A 33 19.79 5.39 0.04
C ILE A 33 20.39 6.43 1.02
N PRO A 34 21.64 6.84 0.85
CA PRO A 34 22.22 7.93 1.64
C PRO A 34 21.42 9.22 1.50
N GLY A 35 21.24 9.95 2.59
CA GLY A 35 20.52 11.22 2.59
C GLY A 35 20.21 11.70 4.00
N ASN A 36 19.69 12.91 4.11
CA ASN A 36 19.25 13.49 5.38
C ASN A 36 17.82 13.02 5.72
N TYR A 37 17.69 11.74 6.07
CA TYR A 37 16.40 11.13 6.45
C TYR A 37 16.34 10.94 7.95
N SER A 38 15.32 11.52 8.59
CA SER A 38 15.16 11.52 10.06
C SER A 38 15.04 10.12 10.67
N GLY A 39 14.60 9.11 9.92
CA GLY A 39 14.51 7.73 10.41
C GLY A 39 15.85 7.10 10.79
N PHE A 40 16.96 7.57 10.20
CA PHE A 40 18.30 7.06 10.58
C PHE A 40 18.63 7.36 12.04
N ASP A 41 18.16 8.47 12.60
CA ASP A 41 18.40 8.86 14.00
C ASP A 41 17.67 7.95 15.01
N TYR A 42 16.68 7.19 14.53
CA TYR A 42 15.87 6.26 15.33
C TYR A 42 16.31 4.81 15.21
N ALA A 43 17.23 4.49 14.30
CA ALA A 43 17.76 3.14 14.13
C ALA A 43 19.03 2.92 14.96
N ASP A 44 19.32 1.64 15.28
CA ASP A 44 20.59 1.26 15.93
C ASP A 44 21.72 1.17 14.91
N GLU A 45 21.40 0.91 13.63
CA GLU A 45 22.37 0.72 12.55
C GLU A 45 21.80 1.26 11.23
N ALA A 46 22.61 1.95 10.41
CA ALA A 46 22.25 2.39 9.08
C ALA A 46 22.81 1.41 8.02
N CYS A 47 21.95 1.04 7.06
CA CYS A 47 22.31 0.24 5.90
C CYS A 47 21.99 1.06 4.63
N TYR A 48 23.04 1.57 3.99
CA TYR A 48 22.88 2.37 2.77
C TYR A 48 22.74 1.45 1.56
N VAL A 49 21.49 1.29 1.11
CA VAL A 49 21.12 0.44 -0.03
C VAL A 49 19.91 1.05 -0.75
N ASP A 50 19.88 0.92 -2.07
CA ASP A 50 18.67 1.25 -2.84
C ASP A 50 17.61 0.15 -2.59
N ILE A 51 16.56 0.51 -1.85
CA ILE A 51 15.49 -0.41 -1.48
C ILE A 51 14.59 -0.82 -2.65
N SER A 52 14.72 -0.18 -3.81
CA SER A 52 14.05 -0.59 -5.05
C SER A 52 14.81 -1.69 -5.80
N ASN A 53 16.02 -2.05 -5.35
CA ASN A 53 16.85 -3.12 -5.91
C ASN A 53 16.78 -4.37 -5.01
N PRO A 54 15.93 -5.37 -5.32
CA PRO A 54 15.74 -6.54 -4.47
C PRO A 54 17.01 -7.34 -4.20
N GLU A 55 17.88 -7.50 -5.20
CA GLU A 55 19.11 -8.27 -5.08
C GLU A 55 20.12 -7.60 -4.14
N ALA A 56 20.25 -6.28 -4.22
CA ALA A 56 21.11 -5.52 -3.32
C ALA A 56 20.61 -5.59 -1.88
N VAL A 57 19.28 -5.54 -1.67
CA VAL A 57 18.69 -5.66 -0.32
C VAL A 57 18.86 -7.08 0.23
N VAL A 58 18.72 -8.14 -0.60
CA VAL A 58 18.97 -9.53 -0.18
C VAL A 58 20.42 -9.69 0.28
N GLN A 59 21.41 -9.20 -0.47
CA GLN A 59 22.82 -9.27 -0.09
C GLN A 59 23.10 -8.53 1.22
N ALA A 60 22.52 -7.33 1.40
CA ALA A 60 22.66 -6.57 2.64
C ALA A 60 22.02 -7.31 3.83
N ALA A 61 20.83 -7.87 3.65
CA ALA A 61 20.09 -8.62 4.66
C ALA A 61 20.86 -9.88 5.12
N GLN A 62 21.44 -10.63 4.17
CA GLN A 62 22.31 -11.77 4.46
C GLN A 62 23.56 -11.38 5.28
N LYS A 63 24.27 -10.33 4.83
CA LYS A 63 25.47 -9.84 5.51
C LYS A 63 25.18 -9.37 6.94
N LEU A 64 24.01 -8.78 7.16
CA LEU A 64 23.59 -8.25 8.45
C LEU A 64 22.90 -9.28 9.34
N ASN A 65 22.69 -10.52 8.86
CA ASN A 65 22.06 -11.62 9.59
C ASN A 65 20.77 -11.17 10.28
N ILE A 66 19.81 -10.67 9.50
CA ILE A 66 18.52 -10.18 10.02
C ILE A 66 17.59 -11.34 10.37
N ASP A 67 16.69 -11.12 11.35
CA ASP A 67 15.65 -12.05 11.78
C ASP A 67 14.27 -11.67 11.24
N GLY A 68 14.15 -10.49 10.63
CA GLY A 68 12.92 -9.99 10.03
C GLY A 68 13.12 -8.75 9.17
N ILE A 69 12.16 -8.50 8.29
CA ILE A 69 12.13 -7.31 7.43
C ILE A 69 10.74 -6.73 7.40
N ALA A 70 10.62 -5.40 7.46
CA ALA A 70 9.34 -4.71 7.46
C ALA A 70 9.43 -3.32 6.79
N THR A 71 8.27 -2.77 6.47
CA THR A 71 8.07 -1.36 6.17
C THR A 71 6.66 -0.92 6.60
N CYS A 72 6.41 0.37 6.62
CA CYS A 72 5.08 0.96 6.71
C CYS A 72 4.99 2.17 5.78
N SER A 73 3.82 2.45 5.25
CA SER A 73 3.54 3.67 4.44
C SER A 73 4.43 3.85 3.19
N LEU A 74 5.10 2.79 2.72
CA LEU A 74 6.08 2.87 1.63
C LEU A 74 6.01 1.65 0.72
N ASP A 75 5.63 1.85 -0.55
CA ASP A 75 5.51 0.76 -1.54
C ASP A 75 6.82 0.40 -2.23
N LEU A 76 7.76 1.35 -2.32
CA LEU A 76 8.99 1.20 -3.10
C LEU A 76 9.82 -0.04 -2.73
N GLY A 77 9.79 -0.44 -1.45
CA GLY A 77 10.53 -1.58 -0.93
C GLY A 77 9.80 -2.93 -1.01
N MET A 78 8.56 -2.99 -1.51
CA MET A 78 7.76 -4.21 -1.43
C MET A 78 8.36 -5.40 -2.18
N ALA A 79 8.85 -5.18 -3.40
CA ALA A 79 9.55 -6.24 -4.15
C ALA A 79 10.78 -6.76 -3.41
N SER A 80 11.49 -5.88 -2.71
CA SER A 80 12.66 -6.23 -1.89
C SER A 80 12.28 -6.99 -0.63
N ILE A 81 11.15 -6.64 0.03
CA ILE A 81 10.63 -7.43 1.16
C ILE A 81 10.36 -8.87 0.70
N GLY A 82 9.63 -9.06 -0.39
CA GLY A 82 9.33 -10.40 -0.91
C GLY A 82 10.58 -11.19 -1.28
N ALA A 83 11.57 -10.53 -1.90
CA ALA A 83 12.84 -11.15 -2.25
C ALA A 83 13.64 -11.62 -1.02
N VAL A 84 13.71 -10.78 0.02
CA VAL A 84 14.43 -11.09 1.27
C VAL A 84 13.70 -12.16 2.05
N SER A 85 12.38 -12.06 2.22
CA SER A 85 11.58 -13.05 2.94
C SER A 85 11.75 -14.45 2.34
N GLU A 86 11.71 -14.56 1.01
CA GLU A 86 11.90 -15.83 0.32
C GLU A 86 13.36 -16.34 0.42
N ALA A 87 14.34 -15.48 0.16
CA ALA A 87 15.74 -15.86 0.14
C ALA A 87 16.30 -16.29 1.52
N LEU A 88 15.79 -15.73 2.60
CA LEU A 88 16.23 -15.99 3.97
C LEU A 88 15.24 -16.87 4.76
N GLY A 89 14.11 -17.25 4.17
CA GLY A 89 13.07 -18.03 4.88
C GLY A 89 12.42 -17.24 6.02
N LEU A 90 12.31 -15.92 5.89
CA LEU A 90 11.73 -15.04 6.90
C LEU A 90 10.21 -14.87 6.68
N PRO A 91 9.46 -14.54 7.75
CA PRO A 91 8.05 -14.17 7.62
C PRO A 91 7.87 -12.97 6.68
N GLY A 92 6.88 -13.07 5.80
CA GLY A 92 6.56 -12.02 4.83
C GLY A 92 5.99 -12.59 3.53
N PRO A 93 5.55 -11.73 2.60
CA PRO A 93 5.09 -12.18 1.30
C PRO A 93 6.23 -12.82 0.51
N LYS A 94 5.91 -13.80 -0.35
CA LYS A 94 6.87 -14.37 -1.29
C LYS A 94 7.23 -13.37 -2.38
N ARG A 95 8.38 -13.56 -3.04
CA ARG A 95 8.87 -12.70 -4.14
C ARG A 95 7.80 -12.47 -5.22
N GLU A 96 7.17 -13.55 -5.69
CA GLU A 96 6.16 -13.45 -6.74
C GLU A 96 4.93 -12.63 -6.31
N ALA A 97 4.44 -12.83 -5.08
CA ALA A 97 3.34 -12.09 -4.50
C ALA A 97 3.65 -10.59 -4.40
N ALA A 98 4.83 -10.26 -3.89
CA ALA A 98 5.29 -8.88 -3.76
C ALA A 98 5.45 -8.18 -5.13
N VAL A 99 5.96 -8.88 -6.14
CA VAL A 99 6.08 -8.37 -7.51
C VAL A 99 4.72 -8.14 -8.14
N LYS A 100 3.76 -9.09 -7.99
CA LYS A 100 2.38 -8.89 -8.45
C LYS A 100 1.72 -7.67 -7.81
N ALA A 101 1.90 -7.49 -6.50
CA ALA A 101 1.37 -6.35 -5.77
C ALA A 101 2.04 -5.00 -6.15
N SER A 102 3.25 -5.04 -6.71
CA SER A 102 4.01 -3.84 -7.11
C SER A 102 3.82 -3.45 -8.58
N ASN A 103 3.13 -4.25 -9.38
CA ASN A 103 2.88 -3.99 -10.80
C ASN A 103 1.38 -4.05 -11.11
N LYS A 104 0.79 -2.92 -11.46
CA LYS A 104 -0.66 -2.79 -11.67
C LYS A 104 -1.21 -3.71 -12.78
N TRP A 105 -0.41 -4.00 -13.81
CA TRP A 105 -0.81 -4.94 -14.86
C TRP A 105 -0.89 -6.39 -14.35
N GLU A 106 0.17 -6.84 -13.66
CA GLU A 106 0.21 -8.20 -13.11
C GLU A 106 -0.87 -8.38 -12.04
N MET A 107 -1.05 -7.37 -11.18
CA MET A 107 -2.12 -7.34 -10.18
C MET A 107 -3.49 -7.50 -10.84
N LYS A 108 -3.84 -6.66 -11.81
CA LYS A 108 -5.16 -6.70 -12.44
C LYS A 108 -5.44 -8.01 -13.18
N LYS A 109 -4.45 -8.60 -13.83
CA LYS A 109 -4.59 -9.93 -14.42
C LYS A 109 -4.94 -10.99 -13.37
N ALA A 110 -4.25 -10.97 -12.24
CA ALA A 110 -4.51 -11.88 -11.12
C ALA A 110 -5.92 -11.67 -10.54
N LEU A 111 -6.34 -10.42 -10.34
CA LEU A 111 -7.66 -10.07 -9.85
C LEU A 111 -8.78 -10.61 -10.77
N VAL A 112 -8.68 -10.34 -12.06
CA VAL A 112 -9.68 -10.82 -13.05
C VAL A 112 -9.74 -12.35 -13.09
N LYS A 113 -8.58 -13.02 -13.09
CA LYS A 113 -8.49 -14.49 -13.07
C LYS A 113 -9.19 -15.10 -11.84
N ALA A 114 -9.16 -14.39 -10.71
CA ALA A 114 -9.81 -14.81 -9.45
C ALA A 114 -11.27 -14.34 -9.32
N GLY A 115 -11.83 -13.68 -10.34
CA GLY A 115 -13.21 -13.16 -10.30
C GLY A 115 -13.40 -11.96 -9.37
N VAL A 116 -12.34 -11.22 -9.07
CA VAL A 116 -12.41 -9.96 -8.32
C VAL A 116 -12.92 -8.85 -9.24
N GLN A 117 -13.88 -8.08 -8.74
CA GLN A 117 -14.40 -6.92 -9.47
C GLN A 117 -13.36 -5.80 -9.49
N THR A 118 -12.96 -5.38 -10.68
CA THR A 118 -12.05 -4.25 -10.93
C THR A 118 -12.45 -3.55 -12.23
N ALA A 119 -12.01 -2.31 -12.44
CA ALA A 119 -12.30 -1.58 -13.68
C ALA A 119 -11.81 -2.36 -14.90
N ALA A 120 -12.56 -2.29 -16.02
CA ALA A 120 -12.10 -2.82 -17.29
C ALA A 120 -10.79 -2.14 -17.71
N PHE A 121 -9.82 -2.87 -18.22
CA PHE A 121 -8.49 -2.33 -18.48
C PHE A 121 -7.82 -2.99 -19.68
N TYR A 122 -6.88 -2.26 -20.29
CA TYR A 122 -6.03 -2.75 -21.36
C TYR A 122 -4.59 -2.28 -21.13
N ARG A 123 -3.63 -3.13 -21.50
CA ARG A 123 -2.23 -2.75 -21.64
C ARG A 123 -2.06 -1.97 -22.94
N ILE A 124 -1.29 -0.89 -22.91
CA ILE A 124 -0.98 -0.07 -24.07
C ILE A 124 0.51 0.26 -24.10
N SER A 125 1.19 -0.05 -25.20
CA SER A 125 2.62 0.22 -25.46
C SER A 125 2.83 1.11 -26.69
N GLY A 126 1.74 1.38 -27.45
CA GLY A 126 1.78 2.21 -28.65
C GLY A 126 0.43 2.83 -28.99
N GLU A 127 0.44 3.73 -29.99
CA GLU A 127 -0.76 4.46 -30.41
C GLU A 127 -1.84 3.54 -31.00
N GLU A 128 -1.48 2.47 -31.69
CA GLU A 128 -2.43 1.51 -32.26
C GLU A 128 -3.22 0.78 -31.15
N GLU A 129 -2.53 0.29 -30.10
CA GLU A 129 -3.17 -0.35 -28.97
C GLU A 129 -4.03 0.63 -28.17
N LEU A 130 -3.58 1.89 -28.04
CA LEU A 130 -4.34 2.96 -27.42
C LEU A 130 -5.65 3.21 -28.18
N GLU A 131 -5.63 3.35 -29.50
CA GLU A 131 -6.83 3.56 -30.32
C GLU A 131 -7.79 2.38 -30.21
N ALA A 132 -7.26 1.15 -30.25
CA ALA A 132 -8.08 -0.05 -30.07
C ALA A 132 -8.76 -0.11 -28.69
N ALA A 133 -8.06 0.28 -27.63
CA ALA A 133 -8.58 0.32 -26.28
C ALA A 133 -9.64 1.43 -26.10
N MET A 134 -9.37 2.63 -26.65
CA MET A 134 -10.32 3.76 -26.61
C MET A 134 -11.64 3.48 -27.36
N ASN A 135 -11.64 2.57 -28.33
CA ASN A 135 -12.87 2.14 -29.01
C ASN A 135 -13.69 1.10 -28.21
N ARG A 136 -13.09 0.51 -27.16
CA ARG A 136 -13.73 -0.52 -26.30
C ARG A 136 -14.18 0.02 -24.96
N LEU A 137 -13.56 1.10 -24.48
CA LEU A 137 -13.85 1.69 -23.17
C LEU A 137 -14.77 2.93 -23.32
N PRO A 138 -15.77 3.09 -22.45
CA PRO A 138 -16.51 4.34 -22.36
C PRO A 138 -15.64 5.45 -21.78
N PHE A 139 -15.77 6.67 -22.31
CA PHE A 139 -15.15 7.84 -21.71
C PHE A 139 -15.99 8.37 -20.54
N PRO A 140 -15.33 8.95 -19.49
CA PRO A 140 -13.89 9.18 -19.38
C PRO A 140 -13.10 7.90 -19.09
N VAL A 141 -11.79 7.92 -19.39
CA VAL A 141 -10.86 6.84 -19.09
C VAL A 141 -9.74 7.32 -18.17
N ILE A 142 -9.05 6.36 -17.52
CA ILE A 142 -7.83 6.61 -16.74
C ILE A 142 -6.64 6.02 -17.51
N ILE A 143 -5.58 6.81 -17.69
CA ILE A 143 -4.28 6.32 -18.14
C ILE A 143 -3.34 6.34 -16.95
N LYS A 144 -2.64 5.23 -16.68
CA LYS A 144 -1.77 5.13 -15.51
C LYS A 144 -0.52 4.29 -15.74
N ALA A 145 0.60 4.78 -15.20
CA ALA A 145 1.83 4.02 -15.08
C ALA A 145 1.62 2.79 -14.19
N VAL A 146 2.31 1.68 -14.49
CA VAL A 146 2.13 0.41 -13.76
C VAL A 146 3.05 0.28 -12.56
N ASP A 147 4.10 1.10 -12.48
CA ASP A 147 5.23 1.02 -11.56
C ASP A 147 5.41 2.27 -10.69
N LEU A 148 4.54 3.27 -10.83
CA LEU A 148 4.57 4.49 -10.03
C LEU A 148 3.55 4.45 -8.88
N MET A 149 3.84 5.23 -7.83
CA MET A 149 3.10 5.27 -6.57
C MET A 149 2.69 6.71 -6.23
N GLY A 150 1.75 6.86 -5.27
CA GLY A 150 1.33 8.17 -4.78
C GLY A 150 0.66 9.01 -5.87
N SER A 151 -0.24 8.41 -6.64
CA SER A 151 -1.00 9.04 -7.73
C SER A 151 -0.15 9.63 -8.87
N ARG A 152 1.17 9.37 -8.91
CA ARG A 152 2.03 9.81 -10.00
C ARG A 152 1.78 9.00 -11.27
N GLY A 153 1.81 9.67 -12.42
CA GLY A 153 1.59 9.02 -13.71
C GLY A 153 0.16 8.48 -13.89
N ILE A 154 -0.84 9.07 -13.20
CA ILE A 154 -2.26 8.73 -13.32
C ILE A 154 -3.00 9.95 -13.83
N TYR A 155 -3.70 9.80 -14.96
CA TYR A 155 -4.41 10.88 -15.64
C TYR A 155 -5.80 10.45 -16.08
N ARG A 156 -6.81 11.24 -15.70
CA ARG A 156 -8.15 11.14 -16.25
C ARG A 156 -8.20 11.83 -17.60
N SER A 157 -8.85 11.21 -18.57
CA SER A 157 -9.04 11.73 -19.93
C SER A 157 -10.51 11.67 -20.29
N ASN A 158 -11.10 12.81 -20.65
CA ASN A 158 -12.51 12.92 -21.00
C ASN A 158 -12.72 12.76 -22.52
N THR A 159 -11.66 12.95 -23.31
CA THR A 159 -11.69 12.84 -24.78
C THR A 159 -10.54 11.97 -25.29
N LYS A 160 -10.62 11.53 -26.55
CA LYS A 160 -9.54 10.76 -27.20
C LYS A 160 -8.26 11.58 -27.32
N GLU A 161 -8.37 12.89 -27.55
CA GLU A 161 -7.24 13.81 -27.65
C GLU A 161 -6.51 13.91 -26.32
N GLU A 162 -7.25 14.08 -25.22
CA GLU A 162 -6.66 14.06 -23.86
C GLU A 162 -6.00 12.72 -23.57
N ALA A 163 -6.61 11.60 -23.96
CA ALA A 163 -6.05 10.27 -23.75
C ALA A 163 -4.73 10.08 -24.51
N ARG A 164 -4.61 10.53 -25.76
CA ARG A 164 -3.34 10.51 -26.51
C ARG A 164 -2.26 11.37 -25.86
N PHE A 165 -2.62 12.56 -25.38
CA PHE A 165 -1.70 13.44 -24.67
C PHE A 165 -1.22 12.79 -23.36
N ASN A 166 -2.15 12.28 -22.54
CA ASN A 166 -1.84 11.65 -21.27
C ASN A 166 -1.11 10.32 -21.42
N PHE A 167 -1.32 9.57 -22.50
CA PHE A 167 -0.54 8.38 -22.81
C PHE A 167 0.94 8.73 -22.98
N ARG A 168 1.28 9.72 -23.81
CA ARG A 168 2.67 10.17 -24.01
C ARG A 168 3.30 10.63 -22.69
N LYS A 169 2.56 11.45 -21.93
CA LYS A 169 3.00 11.94 -20.61
C LYS A 169 3.25 10.81 -19.61
N THR A 170 2.42 9.76 -19.61
CA THR A 170 2.60 8.58 -18.76
C THR A 170 3.82 7.78 -19.18
N MET A 171 4.02 7.59 -20.49
CA MET A 171 5.17 6.86 -21.03
C MET A 171 6.52 7.56 -20.77
N GLU A 172 6.53 8.89 -20.64
CA GLU A 172 7.71 9.65 -20.21
C GLU A 172 8.08 9.44 -18.74
N GLN A 173 7.13 9.03 -17.90
CA GLN A 173 7.30 8.92 -16.46
C GLN A 173 7.53 7.48 -15.98
N THR A 174 6.94 6.50 -16.67
CA THR A 174 7.10 5.07 -16.30
C THR A 174 8.48 4.56 -16.67
N GLY A 175 9.02 3.65 -15.86
CA GLY A 175 10.23 2.87 -16.21
C GLY A 175 9.94 1.65 -17.09
N LYS A 176 8.68 1.50 -17.58
CA LYS A 176 8.26 0.38 -18.42
C LYS A 176 8.00 0.84 -19.86
N ASP A 177 7.99 -0.10 -20.79
CA ASP A 177 7.65 0.10 -22.21
C ASP A 177 6.13 0.07 -22.46
N TYR A 178 5.32 0.11 -21.37
CA TYR A 178 3.86 0.09 -21.42
C TYR A 178 3.24 0.78 -20.21
N CYS A 179 1.98 1.15 -20.36
CA CYS A 179 1.12 1.60 -19.27
C CYS A 179 -0.27 0.96 -19.39
N LEU A 180 -1.21 1.36 -18.53
CA LEU A 180 -2.60 0.92 -18.57
C LEU A 180 -3.53 2.05 -19.00
N ILE A 181 -4.59 1.67 -19.73
CA ILE A 181 -5.81 2.45 -19.88
C ILE A 181 -6.96 1.68 -19.23
N GLU A 182 -7.78 2.37 -18.43
CA GLU A 182 -8.87 1.78 -17.66
C GLU A 182 -10.16 2.57 -17.80
N GLU A 183 -11.30 1.88 -17.65
CA GLU A 183 -12.59 2.51 -17.41
C GLU A 183 -12.50 3.44 -16.19
N PHE A 184 -12.95 4.68 -16.31
CA PHE A 184 -13.14 5.55 -15.16
C PHE A 184 -14.43 5.16 -14.44
N ILE A 185 -14.33 4.56 -13.28
CA ILE A 185 -15.48 4.29 -12.43
C ILE A 185 -15.84 5.58 -11.69
N GLN A 186 -17.01 6.16 -12.00
CA GLN A 186 -17.53 7.27 -11.22
C GLN A 186 -18.15 6.74 -9.94
N GLY A 187 -17.54 7.05 -8.80
CA GLY A 187 -17.98 6.51 -7.52
C GLY A 187 -17.24 7.12 -6.33
N GLU A 188 -17.52 6.59 -5.16
CA GLU A 188 -16.86 6.98 -3.91
C GLU A 188 -15.68 6.06 -3.64
N ILE A 189 -14.48 6.64 -3.46
CA ILE A 189 -13.26 5.93 -3.10
C ILE A 189 -13.26 5.69 -1.59
N PHE A 190 -12.84 4.51 -1.18
CA PHE A 190 -12.66 4.13 0.21
C PHE A 190 -11.51 3.13 0.35
N GLY A 191 -10.99 2.97 1.56
CA GLY A 191 -9.91 2.03 1.85
C GLY A 191 -10.37 0.80 2.60
N VAL A 192 -9.56 -0.26 2.56
CA VAL A 192 -9.64 -1.39 3.49
C VAL A 192 -8.23 -1.70 3.97
N GLU A 193 -8.03 -1.59 5.28
CA GLU A 193 -6.80 -2.10 5.90
C GLU A 193 -7.07 -3.50 6.42
N ALA A 194 -6.15 -4.43 6.17
CA ALA A 194 -6.27 -5.81 6.59
C ALA A 194 -4.92 -6.35 7.08
N MET A 195 -4.93 -7.52 7.69
CA MET A 195 -3.72 -8.25 8.03
C MET A 195 -3.95 -9.74 7.79
N ILE A 196 -2.96 -10.38 7.19
CA ILE A 196 -2.96 -11.81 6.95
C ILE A 196 -1.74 -12.45 7.60
N GLN A 197 -1.93 -13.59 8.27
CA GLN A 197 -0.88 -14.40 8.86
C GLN A 197 -1.17 -15.89 8.66
N ASN A 198 -0.21 -16.62 8.11
CA ASN A 198 -0.30 -18.06 7.87
C ASN A 198 -1.57 -18.47 7.10
N GLY A 199 -1.92 -17.70 6.05
CA GLY A 199 -3.10 -17.91 5.23
C GLY A 199 -4.43 -17.50 5.88
N GLN A 200 -4.41 -17.01 7.12
CA GLN A 200 -5.60 -16.53 7.83
C GLN A 200 -5.68 -15.01 7.83
N ILE A 201 -6.76 -14.45 7.34
CA ILE A 201 -7.06 -13.03 7.46
C ILE A 201 -7.51 -12.76 8.88
N LEU A 202 -6.74 -11.94 9.61
CA LEU A 202 -6.97 -11.64 11.02
C LEU A 202 -8.05 -10.58 11.22
N TYR A 203 -8.10 -9.61 10.31
CA TYR A 203 -9.14 -8.59 10.25
C TYR A 203 -9.19 -7.95 8.86
N GLN A 204 -10.31 -7.31 8.58
CA GLN A 204 -10.51 -6.40 7.46
C GLN A 204 -11.28 -5.17 7.98
N LEU A 205 -10.71 -3.98 7.83
CA LEU A 205 -11.26 -2.73 8.35
C LEU A 205 -11.53 -1.75 7.22
N PRO A 206 -12.75 -1.76 6.63
CA PRO A 206 -13.16 -0.74 5.69
C PRO A 206 -13.17 0.64 6.36
N ASN A 207 -12.63 1.64 5.67
CA ASN A 207 -12.51 3.00 6.18
C ASN A 207 -12.91 4.03 5.11
N ASN A 208 -13.39 5.18 5.56
CA ASN A 208 -13.66 6.31 4.69
C ASN A 208 -12.35 7.01 4.36
N ILE A 209 -12.22 7.51 3.13
CA ILE A 209 -11.10 8.34 2.69
C ILE A 209 -11.59 9.77 2.54
N GLU A 210 -10.88 10.71 3.15
CA GLU A 210 -10.96 12.12 2.83
C GLU A 210 -9.82 12.46 1.87
N ALA A 211 -10.17 13.03 0.71
CA ALA A 211 -9.20 13.37 -0.30
C ALA A 211 -9.19 14.88 -0.58
N PHE A 212 -7.99 15.44 -0.67
CA PHE A 212 -7.80 16.77 -1.24
C PHE A 212 -8.09 16.70 -2.74
N GLN A 213 -8.94 17.61 -3.21
CA GLN A 213 -9.36 17.69 -4.61
C GLN A 213 -8.30 18.50 -5.39
N GLY A 214 -7.42 17.80 -6.08
CA GLY A 214 -6.45 18.33 -7.03
C GLY A 214 -6.66 17.69 -8.40
N ASP A 215 -5.64 17.70 -9.25
CA ASP A 215 -5.66 17.00 -10.55
C ASP A 215 -5.93 15.51 -10.38
N THR A 216 -5.42 14.94 -9.27
CA THR A 216 -5.74 13.60 -8.81
C THR A 216 -6.12 13.67 -7.33
N PRO A 217 -7.22 13.04 -6.89
CA PRO A 217 -7.57 13.00 -5.48
C PRO A 217 -6.44 12.38 -4.67
N THR A 218 -5.95 13.12 -3.65
CA THR A 218 -4.87 12.66 -2.77
C THR A 218 -5.45 12.45 -1.37
N PRO A 219 -5.32 11.25 -0.78
CA PRO A 219 -5.79 11.00 0.58
C PRO A 219 -5.12 11.94 1.59
N VAL A 220 -5.92 12.62 2.42
CA VAL A 220 -5.47 13.49 3.51
C VAL A 220 -6.00 13.04 4.87
N GLY A 221 -6.92 12.08 4.90
CA GLY A 221 -7.47 11.56 6.13
C GLY A 221 -8.23 10.26 5.93
N HIS A 222 -8.42 9.54 7.03
CA HIS A 222 -9.18 8.30 7.10
C HIS A 222 -10.06 8.29 8.32
N SER A 223 -11.23 7.63 8.26
CA SER A 223 -12.10 7.49 9.43
C SER A 223 -12.80 6.14 9.47
N VAL A 224 -13.07 5.66 10.67
CA VAL A 224 -13.82 4.43 10.96
C VAL A 224 -14.91 4.70 11.98
N PRO A 225 -16.05 3.99 11.90
CA PRO A 225 -16.38 2.93 10.93
C PRO A 225 -16.68 3.47 9.52
N PHE A 226 -16.54 2.61 8.52
CA PHE A 226 -16.94 2.93 7.15
C PHE A 226 -18.45 3.22 7.07
N ARG A 227 -18.84 4.33 6.44
CA ARG A 227 -20.24 4.82 6.43
C ARG A 227 -21.24 3.86 5.79
N HIS A 228 -20.78 3.02 4.84
CA HIS A 228 -21.60 2.04 4.14
C HIS A 228 -21.39 0.59 4.62
N LEU A 229 -20.74 0.38 5.78
CA LEU A 229 -20.38 -0.94 6.29
C LEU A 229 -21.58 -1.90 6.39
N LYS A 230 -22.72 -1.42 6.91
CA LYS A 230 -23.94 -2.24 7.03
C LYS A 230 -24.47 -2.77 5.70
N ARG A 231 -24.32 -1.99 4.63
CA ARG A 231 -24.85 -2.30 3.29
C ARG A 231 -23.87 -3.13 2.47
N LEU A 232 -22.59 -2.78 2.52
CA LEU A 232 -21.57 -3.31 1.61
C LEU A 232 -20.51 -4.18 2.28
N GLY A 233 -20.49 -4.26 3.61
CA GLY A 233 -19.41 -4.91 4.37
C GLY A 233 -19.12 -6.34 3.93
N THR A 234 -20.14 -7.17 3.74
CA THR A 234 -19.95 -8.56 3.29
C THR A 234 -19.31 -8.62 1.90
N GLN A 235 -19.79 -7.79 0.95
CA GLN A 235 -19.23 -7.76 -0.40
C GLN A 235 -17.79 -7.23 -0.40
N ILE A 236 -17.50 -6.19 0.40
CA ILE A 236 -16.16 -5.64 0.55
C ILE A 236 -15.21 -6.72 1.05
N CYS A 237 -15.57 -7.40 2.14
CA CYS A 237 -14.74 -8.46 2.72
C CYS A 237 -14.48 -9.61 1.74
N ASP A 238 -15.50 -10.05 1.00
CA ASP A 238 -15.36 -11.08 -0.03
C ASP A 238 -14.39 -10.66 -1.15
N GLN A 239 -14.53 -9.44 -1.66
CA GLN A 239 -13.66 -8.95 -2.74
C GLN A 239 -12.22 -8.75 -2.28
N VAL A 240 -11.99 -8.25 -1.06
CA VAL A 240 -10.65 -8.08 -0.49
C VAL A 240 -10.00 -9.43 -0.21
N GLU A 241 -10.73 -10.38 0.38
CA GLU A 241 -10.20 -11.74 0.60
C GLU A 241 -9.79 -12.39 -0.73
N LYS A 242 -10.66 -12.36 -1.74
CA LYS A 242 -10.33 -12.88 -3.09
C LYS A 242 -9.10 -12.19 -3.66
N ALA A 243 -8.97 -10.86 -3.49
CA ALA A 243 -7.83 -10.10 -3.98
C ALA A 243 -6.52 -10.47 -3.27
N ILE A 244 -6.52 -10.62 -1.95
CA ILE A 244 -5.37 -11.07 -1.16
C ILE A 244 -4.90 -12.45 -1.64
N ARG A 245 -5.86 -13.40 -1.79
CA ARG A 245 -5.55 -14.76 -2.26
C ARG A 245 -5.08 -14.78 -3.72
N ALA A 246 -5.64 -13.95 -4.59
CA ALA A 246 -5.23 -13.83 -5.99
C ALA A 246 -3.77 -13.41 -6.15
N LEU A 247 -3.28 -12.58 -5.25
CA LEU A 247 -1.88 -12.13 -5.23
C LEU A 247 -0.96 -13.05 -4.42
N ASP A 248 -1.50 -14.05 -3.72
CA ASP A 248 -0.74 -14.92 -2.80
C ASP A 248 -0.02 -14.15 -1.70
N LEU A 249 -0.64 -13.06 -1.22
CA LEU A 249 -0.10 -12.27 -0.10
C LEU A 249 -0.29 -13.06 1.20
N ASP A 250 0.77 -13.12 2.02
CA ASP A 250 0.74 -13.74 3.35
C ASP A 250 1.77 -13.09 4.28
N ASN A 251 1.54 -13.22 5.58
CA ASN A 251 2.40 -12.70 6.65
C ASN A 251 2.73 -11.21 6.49
N CYS A 252 1.73 -10.41 6.15
CA CYS A 252 1.88 -8.96 5.97
C CYS A 252 0.58 -8.20 6.28
N PRO A 253 0.67 -6.91 6.63
CA PRO A 253 -0.46 -5.99 6.50
C PRO A 253 -0.84 -5.85 5.03
N VAL A 254 -2.10 -5.51 4.76
CA VAL A 254 -2.60 -5.25 3.41
C VAL A 254 -3.38 -3.95 3.41
N ASN A 255 -2.98 -3.02 2.56
CA ASN A 255 -3.76 -1.83 2.26
C ASN A 255 -4.41 -2.00 0.87
N CYS A 256 -5.72 -1.84 0.80
CA CYS A 256 -6.50 -2.01 -0.41
C CYS A 256 -7.31 -0.74 -0.69
N ASP A 257 -7.09 -0.13 -1.86
CA ASP A 257 -7.91 0.96 -2.35
C ASP A 257 -9.06 0.42 -3.18
N MET A 258 -10.26 0.87 -2.86
CA MET A 258 -11.50 0.44 -3.48
C MET A 258 -12.35 1.62 -3.93
N ILE A 259 -13.27 1.37 -4.85
CA ILE A 259 -14.28 2.33 -5.27
C ILE A 259 -15.65 1.67 -5.32
N MET A 260 -16.69 2.38 -4.88
CA MET A 260 -18.06 1.91 -5.02
C MET A 260 -18.85 2.73 -6.05
N ARG A 261 -19.66 2.03 -6.86
CA ARG A 261 -20.64 2.60 -7.78
C ARG A 261 -21.99 1.94 -7.50
N GLY A 262 -22.89 2.69 -6.85
CA GLY A 262 -24.17 2.13 -6.35
C GLY A 262 -23.90 1.04 -5.30
N ASP A 263 -24.39 -0.17 -5.56
CA ASP A 263 -24.23 -1.34 -4.67
C ASP A 263 -23.06 -2.27 -5.09
N ASN A 264 -22.25 -1.85 -6.06
CA ASN A 264 -21.10 -2.63 -6.50
C ASN A 264 -19.82 -2.00 -5.99
N VAL A 265 -18.88 -2.86 -5.53
CA VAL A 265 -17.54 -2.45 -5.09
C VAL A 265 -16.49 -3.02 -6.04
N TYR A 266 -15.45 -2.24 -6.30
CA TYR A 266 -14.38 -2.58 -7.22
C TYR A 266 -13.03 -2.36 -6.54
N VAL A 267 -12.11 -3.30 -6.68
CA VAL A 267 -10.73 -3.17 -6.23
C VAL A 267 -9.97 -2.31 -7.24
N ILE A 268 -9.37 -1.23 -6.77
CA ILE A 268 -8.47 -0.36 -7.56
C ILE A 268 -7.07 -0.95 -7.53
N GLU A 269 -6.50 -1.09 -6.33
CA GLU A 269 -5.18 -1.67 -6.09
C GLU A 269 -5.05 -2.16 -4.65
N LEU A 270 -4.10 -3.06 -4.40
CA LEU A 270 -3.73 -3.48 -3.05
C LEU A 270 -2.23 -3.75 -2.96
N THR A 271 -1.69 -3.60 -1.77
CA THR A 271 -0.26 -3.77 -1.47
C THR A 271 -0.06 -4.48 -0.13
N GLY A 272 1.05 -5.22 0.00
CA GLY A 272 1.37 -6.03 1.20
C GLY A 272 2.04 -5.23 2.32
N ARG A 273 1.60 -4.01 2.59
CA ARG A 273 2.08 -3.15 3.69
C ARG A 273 0.93 -2.34 4.27
N SER A 274 1.12 -1.76 5.45
CA SER A 274 0.14 -0.84 6.05
C SER A 274 0.03 0.46 5.25
N GLY A 275 -1.19 1.00 5.18
CA GLY A 275 -1.47 2.26 4.52
C GLY A 275 -0.74 3.45 5.14
N ALA A 276 -0.66 4.54 4.38
CA ALA A 276 -0.12 5.82 4.82
C ALA A 276 -1.21 6.70 5.46
N THR A 277 -0.88 7.97 5.74
CA THR A 277 -1.85 9.01 6.18
C THR A 277 -2.57 8.64 7.49
N GLY A 278 -1.82 8.03 8.45
CA GLY A 278 -2.32 7.70 9.78
C GLY A 278 -3.19 6.43 9.86
N ILE A 279 -3.20 5.58 8.84
CA ILE A 279 -3.96 4.32 8.87
C ILE A 279 -3.50 3.40 10.01
N ALA A 280 -2.20 3.32 10.27
CA ALA A 280 -1.68 2.49 11.35
C ALA A 280 -2.19 2.96 12.73
N GLU A 281 -2.23 4.25 12.95
CA GLU A 281 -2.80 4.87 14.16
C GLU A 281 -4.31 4.61 14.24
N MET A 282 -5.03 4.77 13.14
CA MET A 282 -6.48 4.53 13.07
C MET A 282 -6.82 3.09 13.44
N VAL A 283 -6.11 2.10 12.89
CA VAL A 283 -6.28 0.68 13.23
C VAL A 283 -5.94 0.43 14.69
N GLY A 284 -4.84 1.01 15.18
CA GLY A 284 -4.40 0.88 16.56
C GLY A 284 -5.47 1.36 17.56
N ILE A 285 -6.04 2.55 17.33
CA ILE A 285 -7.12 3.10 18.15
C ILE A 285 -8.39 2.23 18.04
N TYR A 286 -8.73 1.80 16.82
CA TYR A 286 -9.95 1.01 16.60
C TYR A 286 -9.92 -0.31 17.37
N TYR A 287 -8.80 -1.05 17.36
CA TYR A 287 -8.64 -2.33 18.02
C TYR A 287 -8.02 -2.26 19.42
N ASP A 288 -7.65 -1.06 19.91
CA ASP A 288 -6.99 -0.83 21.18
C ASP A 288 -5.65 -1.60 21.31
N LEU A 289 -4.81 -1.43 20.32
CA LEU A 289 -3.48 -2.04 20.25
C LEU A 289 -2.45 -1.08 19.61
N ASN A 290 -1.17 -1.37 19.77
CA ASN A 290 -0.13 -0.69 19.01
C ASN A 290 0.11 -1.42 17.69
N TYR A 291 -0.44 -0.87 16.60
CA TYR A 291 -0.37 -1.52 15.29
C TYR A 291 1.07 -1.63 14.75
N TYR A 292 1.94 -0.67 15.06
CA TYR A 292 3.36 -0.77 14.68
C TYR A 292 4.08 -1.91 15.42
N GLU A 293 3.78 -2.13 16.71
CA GLU A 293 4.29 -3.29 17.44
C GLU A 293 3.77 -4.60 16.83
N THR A 294 2.52 -4.62 16.37
CA THR A 294 1.94 -5.78 15.69
C THR A 294 2.66 -6.08 14.38
N ILE A 295 2.98 -5.06 13.56
CA ILE A 295 3.77 -5.22 12.34
C ILE A 295 5.16 -5.78 12.64
N VAL A 296 5.82 -5.28 13.69
CA VAL A 296 7.15 -5.77 14.12
C VAL A 296 7.09 -7.23 14.54
N ARG A 297 6.12 -7.60 15.39
CA ARG A 297 5.92 -8.99 15.85
C ARG A 297 5.67 -9.94 14.69
N LEU A 298 4.79 -9.55 13.75
CA LEU A 298 4.51 -10.31 12.55
C LEU A 298 5.80 -10.54 11.72
N ALA A 299 6.56 -9.49 11.47
CA ALA A 299 7.82 -9.57 10.72
C ALA A 299 8.90 -10.41 11.41
N LEU A 300 8.83 -10.56 12.73
CA LEU A 300 9.72 -11.42 13.54
C LEU A 300 9.16 -12.83 13.78
N GLY A 301 8.02 -13.18 13.13
CA GLY A 301 7.42 -14.51 13.17
C GLY A 301 6.62 -14.83 14.43
N GLU A 302 6.20 -13.81 15.18
CA GLU A 302 5.35 -14.00 16.34
C GLU A 302 3.86 -14.10 15.91
N ASP A 303 3.06 -14.87 16.65
CA ASP A 303 1.61 -14.90 16.44
C ASP A 303 0.99 -13.60 16.93
N VAL A 304 0.26 -12.92 16.03
CA VAL A 304 -0.42 -11.65 16.31
C VAL A 304 -1.95 -11.77 16.26
N SER A 305 -2.48 -12.97 16.04
CA SER A 305 -3.92 -13.22 15.87
C SER A 305 -4.76 -12.77 17.07
N GLY A 306 -4.23 -12.94 18.29
CA GLY A 306 -4.93 -12.59 19.54
C GLY A 306 -5.23 -11.10 19.72
N GLY A 307 -4.54 -10.21 18.97
CA GLY A 307 -4.74 -8.76 19.05
C GLY A 307 -6.10 -8.30 18.50
N PHE A 308 -6.68 -9.04 17.57
CA PHE A 308 -7.86 -8.63 16.81
C PHE A 308 -9.17 -9.30 17.24
N CYS A 309 -9.10 -10.22 18.21
CA CYS A 309 -10.25 -11.06 18.63
C CYS A 309 -11.20 -10.43 19.67
N LYS A 310 -10.94 -9.23 20.19
CA LYS A 310 -11.50 -8.83 21.50
C LYS A 310 -12.66 -7.84 21.49
N LYS A 311 -13.14 -7.30 20.36
CA LYS A 311 -14.20 -6.28 20.40
C LYS A 311 -15.27 -6.54 19.34
N GLU A 312 -16.53 -6.63 19.79
CA GLU A 312 -17.72 -6.61 18.92
C GLU A 312 -17.85 -5.28 18.17
N GLN A 313 -17.37 -4.18 18.75
CA GLN A 313 -17.30 -2.86 18.12
C GLN A 313 -16.00 -2.17 18.52
N GLY A 314 -15.22 -1.74 17.52
CA GLY A 314 -14.04 -0.92 17.73
C GLY A 314 -14.37 0.52 18.08
N VAL A 315 -13.36 1.28 18.50
CA VAL A 315 -13.49 2.70 18.86
C VAL A 315 -13.53 3.55 17.58
N PRO A 316 -14.65 4.27 17.28
CA PRO A 316 -14.70 5.18 16.17
C PRO A 316 -13.62 6.25 16.28
N ASN A 317 -12.89 6.48 15.20
CA ASN A 317 -11.84 7.49 15.19
C ASN A 317 -11.55 7.99 13.78
N LEU A 318 -10.77 9.04 13.70
CA LEU A 318 -10.30 9.59 12.43
C LEU A 318 -8.83 10.03 12.56
N THR A 319 -8.15 9.98 11.42
CA THR A 319 -6.84 10.60 11.22
C THR A 319 -6.96 11.65 10.12
N HIS A 320 -6.24 12.78 10.27
CA HIS A 320 -6.25 13.84 9.28
C HIS A 320 -4.89 14.53 9.22
N THR A 321 -4.34 14.68 8.01
CA THR A 321 -3.12 15.42 7.77
C THR A 321 -3.43 16.91 7.75
N LEU A 322 -2.87 17.66 8.70
CA LEU A 322 -2.99 19.11 8.71
C LEU A 322 -2.23 19.70 7.52
N MET A 323 -2.94 20.46 6.71
CA MET A 323 -2.40 21.09 5.51
C MET A 323 -2.48 22.61 5.62
N SER A 324 -1.54 23.29 4.99
CA SER A 324 -1.55 24.75 4.84
C SER A 324 -1.53 25.12 3.35
N ASP A 325 -2.33 26.07 2.96
CA ASP A 325 -2.34 26.67 1.62
C ASP A 325 -1.16 27.64 1.39
N ARG A 326 -0.37 27.89 2.43
CA ARG A 326 0.77 28.80 2.40
C ARG A 326 2.05 28.13 2.85
N ALA A 327 3.15 28.41 2.16
CA ALA A 327 4.48 28.05 2.63
C ALA A 327 4.81 28.81 3.92
N GLY A 328 5.36 28.11 4.93
CA GLY A 328 5.69 28.71 6.21
C GLY A 328 6.27 27.72 7.20
N LYS A 329 6.52 28.22 8.41
CA LYS A 329 6.86 27.39 9.57
C LYS A 329 5.68 27.36 10.52
N VAL A 330 5.29 26.18 10.96
CA VAL A 330 4.32 26.01 12.04
C VAL A 330 4.96 26.58 13.33
N LYS A 331 4.33 27.57 13.93
CA LYS A 331 4.81 28.16 15.20
C LYS A 331 4.27 27.39 16.39
N GLU A 332 3.02 26.98 16.33
CA GLU A 332 2.31 26.40 17.46
C GLU A 332 1.14 25.54 16.94
N ILE A 333 0.86 24.45 17.63
CA ILE A 333 -0.36 23.65 17.47
C ILE A 333 -1.11 23.76 18.79
N ILE A 334 -2.30 24.35 18.75
CA ILE A 334 -3.16 24.52 19.92
C ILE A 334 -4.28 23.47 19.80
N ASN A 335 -4.38 22.61 20.82
CA ASN A 335 -5.45 21.61 20.93
C ASN A 335 -6.65 22.20 21.68
#